data_82749fbadffaf19d7e0c7ba4b09ce43c
#
_entry.id   82749fbadffaf19d7e0c7ba4b09ce43c
#
_cell.length_a   1.000
_cell.length_b   1.000
_cell.length_c   1.000
_cell.angle_alpha   90.00
_cell.angle_beta   90.00
_cell.angle_gamma   90.00
#
_symmetry.space_group_name_H-M   'P 1'
#
loop_
_entity.id
_entity.type
_entity.pdbx_description
1 polymer ?
#
loop_
_entity_poly.entity_id
_entity_poly.type
_entity_poly.pdbx_seq_one_letter_code
_entity_poly.pdbx_strand_id
1 'polypeptide(L)'
;MDPADHDVRFVEDDWESPTLGAWGLGWEVWLNGMEVTQFTYFQQVGGIEVDPVPVEITYGLERLAMYVQGVNSVYDLIWSILPDGTPMTYGEVFLENEREFSAYNFEVANVELMRDKFDEYERECHSCLEAKLPLPAYDCVMKCSHAFNILDARGALSAVERANYILRVRSVAKACCESYLAEVAGKTDDDAVKGEVA
;
A
#
# COMPACT_ATOMS: atom_id res chain seq x y z
N MET A 1 7.60 -21.18 -18.85
CA MET A 1 6.47 -20.76 -19.72
C MET A 1 7.05 -20.19 -21.00
N ASP A 2 6.57 -20.63 -22.15
CA ASP A 2 6.93 -20.01 -23.44
C ASP A 2 5.92 -18.87 -23.70
N PRO A 3 6.35 -17.63 -23.90
CA PRO A 3 5.44 -16.51 -24.18
C PRO A 3 4.57 -16.75 -25.45
N ALA A 4 5.04 -17.57 -26.39
CA ALA A 4 4.29 -17.90 -27.60
C ALA A 4 3.02 -18.74 -27.36
N ASP A 5 2.96 -19.43 -26.22
CA ASP A 5 1.83 -20.27 -25.82
C ASP A 5 0.76 -19.51 -25.02
N HIS A 6 0.97 -18.21 -24.80
CA HIS A 6 0.12 -17.39 -23.93
C HIS A 6 -0.40 -16.13 -24.62
N ASP A 7 -1.62 -15.72 -24.25
CA ASP A 7 -2.17 -14.42 -24.60
C ASP A 7 -1.63 -13.38 -23.60
N VAL A 8 -0.71 -12.54 -24.06
CA VAL A 8 -0.13 -11.44 -23.26
C VAL A 8 -0.66 -10.12 -23.77
N ARG A 9 -1.27 -9.33 -22.91
CA ARG A 9 -1.83 -8.02 -23.24
C ARG A 9 -1.32 -6.94 -22.30
N PHE A 10 -1.13 -5.74 -22.85
CA PHE A 10 -0.93 -4.52 -22.09
C PHE A 10 -2.24 -3.74 -22.12
N VAL A 11 -2.78 -3.45 -20.95
CA VAL A 11 -4.03 -2.73 -20.77
C VAL A 11 -3.74 -1.43 -20.04
N GLU A 12 -4.14 -0.31 -20.61
CA GLU A 12 -3.97 1.01 -19.97
C GLU A 12 -4.91 1.09 -18.78
N ASP A 13 -4.34 1.38 -17.62
CA ASP A 13 -5.05 1.55 -16.35
C ASP A 13 -4.27 2.50 -15.42
N ASP A 14 -4.76 3.73 -15.31
CA ASP A 14 -4.15 4.74 -14.46
C ASP A 14 -4.34 4.39 -12.99
N TRP A 15 -3.27 4.51 -12.22
CA TRP A 15 -3.30 4.26 -10.79
C TRP A 15 -3.52 5.54 -10.00
N GLU A 16 -4.38 5.48 -8.98
CA GLU A 16 -4.58 6.59 -8.06
C GLU A 16 -4.80 6.14 -6.61
N SER A 17 -4.37 6.97 -5.67
CA SER A 17 -4.69 6.88 -4.26
C SER A 17 -5.17 8.22 -3.72
N PRO A 18 -6.49 8.42 -3.61
CA PRO A 18 -7.07 9.68 -3.14
C PRO A 18 -6.59 10.09 -1.74
N THR A 19 -6.37 9.14 -0.83
CA THR A 19 -5.89 9.39 0.53
C THR A 19 -4.44 9.85 0.57
N LEU A 20 -3.60 9.35 -0.34
CA LEU A 20 -2.20 9.75 -0.42
C LEU A 20 -1.98 10.97 -1.33
N GLY A 21 -3.00 11.41 -2.07
CA GLY A 21 -2.84 12.45 -3.08
C GLY A 21 -1.83 12.05 -4.15
N ALA A 22 -1.82 10.76 -4.49
CA ALA A 22 -0.90 10.18 -5.46
C ALA A 22 -1.66 9.66 -6.67
N TRP A 23 -1.08 9.82 -7.86
CA TRP A 23 -1.59 9.24 -9.09
C TRP A 23 -0.46 9.10 -10.13
N GLY A 24 -0.69 8.24 -11.10
CA GLY A 24 0.25 8.03 -12.20
C GLY A 24 -0.38 7.36 -13.40
N LEU A 25 0.23 7.54 -14.56
CA LEU A 25 -0.12 6.83 -15.78
C LEU A 25 0.30 5.37 -15.63
N GLY A 26 -0.63 4.46 -15.82
CA GLY A 26 -0.42 3.04 -15.52
C GLY A 26 -0.77 2.11 -16.65
N TRP A 27 -0.21 0.91 -16.58
CA TRP A 27 -0.47 -0.19 -17.47
C TRP A 27 -0.48 -1.49 -16.68
N GLU A 28 -1.45 -2.32 -16.94
CA GLU A 28 -1.50 -3.71 -16.47
C GLU A 28 -0.94 -4.66 -17.53
N VAL A 29 -0.22 -5.68 -17.09
CA VAL A 29 0.19 -6.80 -17.91
C VAL A 29 -0.72 -7.98 -17.63
N TRP A 30 -1.50 -8.38 -18.60
CA TRP A 30 -2.45 -9.49 -18.51
C TRP A 30 -1.89 -10.74 -19.17
N LEU A 31 -1.99 -11.85 -18.48
CA LEU A 31 -1.62 -13.18 -18.98
C LEU A 31 -2.87 -14.05 -19.00
N ASN A 32 -3.29 -14.49 -20.21
CA ASN A 32 -4.48 -15.33 -20.41
C ASN A 32 -5.74 -14.79 -19.73
N GLY A 33 -5.92 -13.46 -19.70
CA GLY A 33 -7.08 -12.82 -19.12
C GLY A 33 -7.00 -12.53 -17.61
N MET A 34 -5.84 -12.74 -16.98
CA MET A 34 -5.57 -12.36 -15.58
C MET A 34 -4.44 -11.34 -15.54
N GLU A 35 -4.64 -10.23 -14.86
CA GLU A 35 -3.58 -9.27 -14.53
C GLU A 35 -2.53 -9.94 -13.64
N VAL A 36 -1.26 -9.88 -14.05
CA VAL A 36 -0.13 -10.48 -13.32
C VAL A 36 0.90 -9.45 -12.86
N THR A 37 0.92 -8.29 -13.50
CA THR A 37 1.87 -7.20 -13.19
C THR A 37 1.22 -5.88 -13.55
N GLN A 38 1.50 -4.85 -12.76
CA GLN A 38 1.16 -3.46 -13.07
C GLN A 38 2.43 -2.62 -13.02
N PHE A 39 2.55 -1.60 -13.85
CA PHE A 39 3.57 -0.58 -13.74
C PHE A 39 2.97 0.82 -13.89
N THR A 40 3.51 1.75 -13.11
CA THR A 40 2.97 3.10 -12.97
C THR A 40 4.07 4.13 -13.06
N TYR A 41 3.86 5.13 -13.90
CA TYR A 41 4.69 6.34 -13.97
C TYR A 41 4.08 7.40 -13.06
N PHE A 42 4.57 7.53 -11.84
CA PHE A 42 4.03 8.45 -10.86
C PHE A 42 4.20 9.90 -11.30
N GLN A 43 3.09 10.62 -11.39
CA GLN A 43 3.07 12.03 -11.74
C GLN A 43 3.00 12.90 -10.48
N GLN A 44 2.35 12.43 -9.42
CA GLN A 44 2.11 13.18 -8.20
C GLN A 44 2.12 12.26 -6.98
N VAL A 45 2.71 12.74 -5.88
CA VAL A 45 2.68 12.09 -4.55
C VAL A 45 2.47 13.18 -3.49
N GLY A 46 1.54 12.97 -2.56
CA GLY A 46 1.20 13.96 -1.55
C GLY A 46 0.66 15.28 -2.13
N GLY A 47 0.11 15.26 -3.34
CA GLY A 47 -0.31 16.46 -4.05
C GLY A 47 0.85 17.29 -4.64
N ILE A 48 2.07 16.74 -4.65
CA ILE A 48 3.29 17.38 -5.18
C ILE A 48 3.70 16.67 -6.47
N GLU A 49 3.97 17.41 -7.53
CA GLU A 49 4.51 16.87 -8.78
C GLU A 49 5.89 16.24 -8.53
N VAL A 50 6.17 15.10 -9.17
CA VAL A 50 7.40 14.34 -8.99
C VAL A 50 8.30 14.50 -10.21
N ASP A 51 9.53 14.96 -9.98
CA ASP A 51 10.56 15.13 -11.00
C ASP A 51 11.92 14.66 -10.45
N PRO A 52 12.62 13.71 -11.12
CA PRO A 52 12.18 12.98 -12.31
C PRO A 52 10.99 12.05 -12.02
N VAL A 53 10.17 11.78 -13.05
CA VAL A 53 9.05 10.84 -12.97
C VAL A 53 9.57 9.44 -12.66
N PRO A 54 9.27 8.84 -11.51
CA PRO A 54 9.67 7.47 -11.20
C PRO A 54 8.71 6.47 -11.85
N VAL A 55 9.22 5.26 -12.11
CA VAL A 55 8.39 4.11 -12.48
C VAL A 55 8.39 3.10 -11.35
N GLU A 56 7.21 2.62 -11.01
CA GLU A 56 7.01 1.50 -10.11
C GLU A 56 6.54 0.30 -10.91
N ILE A 57 7.01 -0.89 -10.56
CA ILE A 57 6.57 -2.15 -11.15
C ILE A 57 6.15 -3.08 -10.02
N THR A 58 4.87 -3.47 -10.03
CA THR A 58 4.27 -4.37 -9.05
C THR A 58 3.97 -5.72 -9.67
N TYR A 59 4.63 -6.77 -9.19
CA TYR A 59 4.40 -8.14 -9.61
C TYR A 59 3.39 -8.83 -8.70
N GLY A 60 2.33 -9.41 -9.27
CA GLY A 60 1.41 -10.31 -8.57
C GLY A 60 2.04 -11.70 -8.41
N LEU A 61 2.90 -11.87 -7.40
CA LEU A 61 3.69 -13.09 -7.24
C LEU A 61 2.84 -14.34 -7.10
N GLU A 62 1.73 -14.27 -6.39
CA GLU A 62 0.78 -15.37 -6.22
C GLU A 62 0.12 -15.73 -7.57
N ARG A 63 -0.28 -14.72 -8.35
CA ARG A 63 -0.87 -14.93 -9.68
C ARG A 63 0.12 -15.56 -10.64
N LEU A 64 1.37 -15.09 -10.66
CA LEU A 64 2.44 -15.70 -11.45
C LEU A 64 2.73 -17.14 -11.00
N ALA A 65 2.78 -17.39 -9.69
CA ALA A 65 3.00 -18.72 -9.13
C ALA A 65 1.87 -19.70 -9.51
N MET A 66 0.62 -19.23 -9.56
CA MET A 66 -0.51 -20.06 -10.03
C MET A 66 -0.28 -20.57 -11.47
N TYR A 67 0.20 -19.72 -12.37
CA TYR A 67 0.56 -20.14 -13.72
C TYR A 67 1.74 -21.11 -13.74
N VAL A 68 2.78 -20.85 -12.95
CA VAL A 68 3.97 -21.71 -12.91
C VAL A 68 3.63 -23.08 -12.33
N GLN A 69 2.79 -23.16 -11.32
CA GLN A 69 2.39 -24.40 -10.67
C GLN A 69 1.18 -25.08 -11.33
N GLY A 70 0.48 -24.38 -12.25
CA GLY A 70 -0.68 -24.93 -12.94
C GLY A 70 -1.90 -25.13 -12.05
N VAL A 71 -2.10 -24.26 -11.05
CA VAL A 71 -3.25 -24.29 -10.12
C VAL A 71 -4.22 -23.15 -10.40
N ASN A 72 -5.49 -23.36 -10.07
CA ASN A 72 -6.57 -22.40 -10.33
C ASN A 72 -6.98 -21.58 -9.09
N SER A 73 -6.47 -21.93 -7.92
CA SER A 73 -6.70 -21.23 -6.68
C SER A 73 -5.37 -20.88 -6.02
N VAL A 74 -5.27 -19.67 -5.49
CA VAL A 74 -4.10 -19.23 -4.72
C VAL A 74 -3.85 -20.14 -3.50
N TYR A 75 -4.92 -20.67 -2.92
CA TYR A 75 -4.82 -21.52 -1.74
C TYR A 75 -4.25 -22.92 -2.04
N ASP A 76 -4.23 -23.34 -3.31
CA ASP A 76 -3.64 -24.61 -3.75
C ASP A 76 -2.15 -24.48 -4.09
N LEU A 77 -1.58 -23.27 -4.08
CA LEU A 77 -0.15 -23.07 -4.28
C LEU A 77 0.65 -23.81 -3.23
N ILE A 78 1.68 -24.53 -3.66
CA ILE A 78 2.68 -25.08 -2.75
C ILE A 78 3.55 -23.93 -2.24
N TRP A 79 3.41 -23.60 -0.95
CA TRP A 79 4.18 -22.56 -0.28
C TRP A 79 5.57 -23.03 0.09
N SER A 80 5.67 -24.25 0.61
CA SER A 80 6.92 -24.86 1.08
C SER A 80 6.84 -26.38 1.03
N ILE A 81 8.01 -27.03 1.04
CA ILE A 81 8.13 -28.48 1.27
C ILE A 81 8.70 -28.69 2.66
N LEU A 82 8.01 -29.43 3.48
CA LEU A 82 8.43 -29.77 4.84
C LEU A 82 9.63 -30.75 4.82
N PRO A 83 10.39 -30.90 5.92
CA PRO A 83 11.55 -31.77 5.99
C PRO A 83 11.26 -33.26 5.68
N ASP A 84 10.03 -33.69 5.87
CA ASP A 84 9.58 -35.08 5.54
C ASP A 84 9.13 -35.22 4.08
N GLY A 85 9.24 -34.15 3.28
CA GLY A 85 8.82 -34.13 1.88
C GLY A 85 7.36 -33.79 1.65
N THR A 86 6.57 -33.52 2.70
CA THR A 86 5.16 -33.15 2.58
C THR A 86 5.04 -31.72 2.07
N PRO A 87 4.23 -31.44 1.01
CA PRO A 87 3.95 -30.08 0.58
C PRO A 87 3.03 -29.38 1.59
N MET A 88 3.35 -28.13 1.92
CA MET A 88 2.51 -27.22 2.67
C MET A 88 1.95 -26.17 1.73
N THR A 89 0.63 -26.00 1.70
CA THR A 89 -0.03 -25.09 0.78
C THR A 89 -0.11 -23.65 1.32
N TYR A 90 -0.30 -22.69 0.42
CA TYR A 90 -0.61 -21.30 0.76
C TYR A 90 -1.88 -21.22 1.64
N GLY A 91 -2.87 -22.07 1.35
CA GLY A 91 -4.11 -22.12 2.12
C GLY A 91 -3.88 -22.56 3.57
N GLU A 92 -3.00 -23.54 3.82
CA GLU A 92 -2.65 -23.97 5.19
C GLU A 92 -1.96 -22.88 6.00
N VAL A 93 -1.24 -21.97 5.32
CA VAL A 93 -0.52 -20.87 5.99
C VAL A 93 -1.39 -19.64 6.17
N PHE A 94 -2.18 -19.23 5.17
CA PHE A 94 -2.78 -17.90 5.12
C PHE A 94 -4.31 -17.86 5.14
N LEU A 95 -5.03 -18.97 4.83
CA LEU A 95 -6.48 -18.93 4.69
C LEU A 95 -7.18 -18.55 6.00
N GLU A 96 -6.73 -19.04 7.15
CA GLU A 96 -7.35 -18.69 8.43
C GLU A 96 -7.10 -17.22 8.79
N ASN A 97 -5.89 -16.73 8.53
CA ASN A 97 -5.57 -15.31 8.67
C ASN A 97 -6.51 -14.41 7.84
N GLU A 98 -6.73 -14.77 6.57
CA GLU A 98 -7.67 -14.06 5.69
C GLU A 98 -9.10 -14.03 6.26
N ARG A 99 -9.58 -15.16 6.77
CA ARG A 99 -10.93 -15.30 7.37
C ARG A 99 -11.07 -14.44 8.63
N GLU A 100 -10.10 -14.53 9.54
CA GLU A 100 -10.14 -13.78 10.80
C GLU A 100 -10.03 -12.28 10.57
N PHE A 101 -9.12 -11.81 9.72
CA PHE A 101 -9.01 -10.39 9.40
C PHE A 101 -10.21 -9.88 8.61
N SER A 102 -10.80 -10.67 7.74
CA SER A 102 -12.06 -10.34 7.06
C SER A 102 -13.18 -10.14 8.08
N ALA A 103 -13.38 -11.09 8.97
CA ALA A 103 -14.38 -10.98 10.05
C ALA A 103 -14.12 -9.76 10.94
N TYR A 104 -12.86 -9.53 11.33
CA TYR A 104 -12.49 -8.36 12.12
C TYR A 104 -12.85 -7.06 11.40
N ASN A 105 -12.42 -6.90 10.15
CA ASN A 105 -12.58 -5.66 9.40
C ASN A 105 -14.04 -5.34 9.09
N PHE A 106 -14.85 -6.34 8.75
CA PHE A 106 -16.22 -6.13 8.29
C PHE A 106 -17.27 -6.26 9.39
N GLU A 107 -16.99 -7.03 10.46
CA GLU A 107 -18.03 -7.41 11.44
C GLU A 107 -17.69 -7.00 12.88
N VAL A 108 -16.45 -7.16 13.34
CA VAL A 108 -16.10 -7.15 14.76
C VAL A 108 -15.41 -5.85 15.23
N ALA A 109 -14.61 -5.20 14.37
CA ALA A 109 -13.85 -4.03 14.77
C ALA A 109 -14.70 -2.97 15.46
N ASN A 110 -14.24 -2.46 16.60
CA ASN A 110 -14.94 -1.45 17.39
C ASN A 110 -14.84 -0.09 16.70
N VAL A 111 -15.97 0.42 16.24
CA VAL A 111 -16.08 1.68 15.48
C VAL A 111 -15.61 2.88 16.29
N GLU A 112 -16.07 3.02 17.55
CA GLU A 112 -15.69 4.15 18.40
C GLU A 112 -14.19 4.16 18.68
N LEU A 113 -13.62 2.99 19.00
CA LEU A 113 -12.17 2.87 19.19
C LEU A 113 -11.39 3.24 17.92
N MET A 114 -11.88 2.92 16.73
CA MET A 114 -11.21 3.28 15.48
C MET A 114 -11.30 4.79 15.21
N ARG A 115 -12.40 5.45 15.58
CA ARG A 115 -12.52 6.92 15.53
C ARG A 115 -11.50 7.59 16.46
N ASP A 116 -11.45 7.14 17.72
CA ASP A 116 -10.50 7.66 18.70
C ASP A 116 -9.05 7.49 18.25
N LYS A 117 -8.71 6.29 17.75
CA LYS A 117 -7.36 6.00 17.25
C LYS A 117 -6.99 6.84 16.02
N PHE A 118 -7.92 7.10 15.12
CA PHE A 118 -7.67 7.99 14.00
C PHE A 118 -7.28 9.39 14.50
N ASP A 119 -8.06 9.95 15.42
CA ASP A 119 -7.83 11.28 15.98
C ASP A 119 -6.52 11.35 16.80
N GLU A 120 -6.16 10.27 17.51
CA GLU A 120 -4.90 10.16 18.23
C GLU A 120 -3.69 10.12 17.27
N TYR A 121 -3.74 9.31 16.24
CA TYR A 121 -2.65 9.23 15.25
C TYR A 121 -2.50 10.53 14.43
N GLU A 122 -3.59 11.20 14.09
CA GLU A 122 -3.53 12.49 13.42
C GLU A 122 -2.84 13.55 14.30
N ARG A 123 -3.18 13.61 15.60
CA ARG A 123 -2.50 14.51 16.55
C ARG A 123 -1.02 14.20 16.70
N GLU A 124 -0.66 12.91 16.81
CA GLU A 124 0.74 12.50 16.90
C GLU A 124 1.51 12.82 15.62
N CYS A 125 0.87 12.65 14.45
CA CYS A 125 1.46 13.07 13.18
C CYS A 125 1.83 14.55 13.19
N HIS A 126 0.93 15.43 13.64
CA HIS A 126 1.22 16.86 13.75
C HIS A 126 2.36 17.15 14.73
N SER A 127 2.40 16.48 15.89
CA SER A 127 3.50 16.62 16.86
C SER A 127 4.86 16.23 16.26
N CYS A 128 4.90 15.15 15.50
CA CYS A 128 6.11 14.74 14.77
C CYS A 128 6.53 15.76 13.72
N LEU A 129 5.57 16.34 12.98
CA LEU A 129 5.86 17.38 11.98
C LEU A 129 6.39 18.67 12.63
N GLU A 130 5.83 19.10 13.74
CA GLU A 130 6.34 20.23 14.52
C GLU A 130 7.78 20.00 15.01
N ALA A 131 8.12 18.75 15.33
CA ALA A 131 9.48 18.32 15.67
C ALA A 131 10.40 18.09 14.48
N LYS A 132 9.92 18.31 13.24
CA LYS A 132 10.66 18.11 11.97
C LYS A 132 11.06 16.64 11.73
N LEU A 133 10.17 15.72 12.07
CA LEU A 133 10.35 14.28 11.97
C LEU A 133 9.37 13.68 10.94
N PRO A 134 9.59 13.87 9.62
CA PRO A 134 8.64 13.44 8.61
C PRO A 134 8.44 11.92 8.53
N LEU A 135 9.46 11.11 8.85
CA LEU A 135 9.35 9.65 8.75
C LEU A 135 8.44 9.06 9.84
N PRO A 136 8.61 9.38 11.15
CA PRO A 136 7.62 8.98 12.17
C PRO A 136 6.23 9.58 11.92
N ALA A 137 6.14 10.81 11.40
CA ALA A 137 4.87 11.41 11.03
C ALA A 137 4.15 10.57 9.96
N TYR A 138 4.87 10.10 8.95
CA TYR A 138 4.29 9.26 7.90
C TYR A 138 3.82 7.90 8.40
N ASP A 139 4.49 7.30 9.38
CA ASP A 139 3.98 6.09 10.08
C ASP A 139 2.61 6.35 10.73
N CYS A 140 2.40 7.54 11.31
CA CYS A 140 1.10 7.94 11.82
C CYS A 140 0.06 8.13 10.70
N VAL A 141 0.45 8.65 9.52
CA VAL A 141 -0.44 8.72 8.34
C VAL A 141 -0.93 7.33 7.93
N MET A 142 -0.04 6.34 7.89
CA MET A 142 -0.42 4.96 7.56
C MET A 142 -1.40 4.38 8.58
N LYS A 143 -1.24 4.69 9.86
CA LYS A 143 -2.16 4.29 10.93
C LYS A 143 -3.52 4.99 10.81
N CYS A 144 -3.55 6.28 10.45
CA CYS A 144 -4.79 6.99 10.13
C CYS A 144 -5.51 6.35 8.94
N SER A 145 -4.79 6.05 7.86
CA SER A 145 -5.33 5.38 6.69
C SER A 145 -5.91 4.00 7.04
N HIS A 146 -5.22 3.23 7.88
CA HIS A 146 -5.71 1.93 8.36
C HIS A 146 -6.99 2.06 9.19
N ALA A 147 -7.05 2.98 10.14
CA ALA A 147 -8.25 3.23 10.94
C ALA A 147 -9.43 3.66 10.07
N PHE A 148 -9.20 4.55 9.09
CA PHE A 148 -10.20 4.96 8.12
C PHE A 148 -10.73 3.76 7.30
N ASN A 149 -9.84 2.90 6.79
CA ASN A 149 -10.24 1.72 6.00
C ASN A 149 -11.11 0.77 6.81
N ILE A 150 -10.84 0.59 8.11
CA ILE A 150 -11.70 -0.22 8.99
C ILE A 150 -13.07 0.46 9.17
N LEU A 151 -13.12 1.76 9.41
CA LEU A 151 -14.37 2.50 9.55
C LEU A 151 -15.22 2.41 8.27
N ASP A 152 -14.60 2.52 7.10
CA ASP A 152 -15.25 2.40 5.80
C ASP A 152 -15.77 0.96 5.58
N ALA A 153 -14.96 -0.06 5.86
CA ALA A 153 -15.34 -1.47 5.78
C ALA A 153 -16.49 -1.84 6.72
N ARG A 154 -16.52 -1.25 7.93
CA ARG A 154 -17.61 -1.40 8.90
C ARG A 154 -18.91 -0.71 8.46
N GLY A 155 -18.91 0.05 7.35
CA GLY A 155 -20.06 0.87 6.95
C GLY A 155 -20.42 1.95 7.96
N ALA A 156 -19.46 2.40 8.78
CA ALA A 156 -19.67 3.32 9.88
C ALA A 156 -19.64 4.80 9.46
N LEU A 157 -19.40 5.08 8.18
CA LEU A 157 -19.23 6.42 7.64
C LEU A 157 -20.35 6.75 6.63
N SER A 158 -20.98 7.90 6.80
CA SER A 158 -21.77 8.51 5.74
C SER A 158 -20.87 8.97 4.58
N ALA A 159 -21.44 9.22 3.41
CA ALA A 159 -20.69 9.72 2.26
C ALA A 159 -19.91 11.02 2.57
N VAL A 160 -20.49 11.91 3.38
CA VAL A 160 -19.87 13.18 3.80
C VAL A 160 -18.70 12.91 4.77
N GLU A 161 -18.90 12.05 5.76
CA GLU A 161 -17.83 11.66 6.69
C GLU A 161 -16.69 10.96 5.95
N ARG A 162 -17.00 10.02 5.05
CA ARG A 162 -16.00 9.35 4.21
C ARG A 162 -15.12 10.35 3.44
N ALA A 163 -15.73 11.30 2.77
CA ALA A 163 -15.01 12.35 2.05
C ALA A 163 -14.12 13.17 3.00
N ASN A 164 -14.61 13.50 4.20
CA ASN A 164 -13.85 14.24 5.20
C ASN A 164 -12.64 13.45 5.72
N TYR A 165 -12.80 12.15 6.02
CA TYR A 165 -11.67 11.29 6.43
C TYR A 165 -10.60 11.19 5.34
N ILE A 166 -11.00 11.05 4.07
CA ILE A 166 -10.07 11.05 2.92
C ILE A 166 -9.27 12.36 2.88
N LEU A 167 -9.93 13.50 3.04
CA LEU A 167 -9.27 14.82 3.04
C LEU A 167 -8.31 14.98 4.22
N ARG A 168 -8.65 14.47 5.41
CA ARG A 168 -7.79 14.51 6.59
C ARG A 168 -6.51 13.70 6.37
N VAL A 169 -6.63 12.44 5.90
CA VAL A 169 -5.46 11.59 5.59
C VAL A 169 -4.59 12.25 4.52
N ARG A 170 -5.22 12.77 3.45
CA ARG A 170 -4.51 13.47 2.37
C ARG A 170 -3.76 14.71 2.85
N SER A 171 -4.35 15.46 3.79
CA SER A 171 -3.73 16.67 4.36
C SER A 171 -2.46 16.34 5.14
N VAL A 172 -2.50 15.34 6.03
CA VAL A 172 -1.31 14.92 6.80
C VAL A 172 -0.26 14.24 5.92
N ALA A 173 -0.67 13.47 4.90
CA ALA A 173 0.24 12.90 3.91
C ALA A 173 1.00 13.98 3.15
N LYS A 174 0.30 15.01 2.68
CA LYS A 174 0.91 16.17 2.01
C LYS A 174 1.91 16.88 2.93
N ALA A 175 1.53 17.15 4.18
CA ALA A 175 2.41 17.80 5.14
C ALA A 175 3.69 16.98 5.44
N CYS A 176 3.59 15.64 5.46
CA CYS A 176 4.75 14.77 5.56
C CYS A 176 5.68 14.89 4.35
N CYS A 177 5.13 14.92 3.13
CA CYS A 177 5.92 15.09 1.91
C CYS A 177 6.63 16.45 1.89
N GLU A 178 5.92 17.53 2.23
CA GLU A 178 6.49 18.88 2.31
C GLU A 178 7.62 18.96 3.35
N SER A 179 7.41 18.37 4.54
CA SER A 179 8.44 18.31 5.60
C SER A 179 9.64 17.45 5.16
N TYR A 180 9.40 16.31 4.48
CA TYR A 180 10.47 15.47 3.95
C TYR A 180 11.35 16.23 2.95
N LEU A 181 10.76 16.95 2.02
CA LEU A 181 11.50 17.75 1.05
C LEU A 181 12.34 18.84 1.73
N ALA A 182 11.81 19.48 2.78
CA ALA A 182 12.52 20.52 3.50
C ALA A 182 13.68 20.00 4.39
N GLU A 183 13.46 18.85 5.07
CA GLU A 183 14.38 18.40 6.13
C GLU A 183 15.33 17.28 5.68
N VAL A 184 14.97 16.50 4.67
CA VAL A 184 15.70 15.27 4.27
C VAL A 184 16.23 15.37 2.85
N ALA A 185 15.38 15.67 1.87
CA ALA A 185 15.77 15.66 0.46
C ALA A 185 16.75 16.80 0.09
N GLY A 186 16.79 17.87 0.88
CA GLY A 186 17.74 18.99 0.70
C GLY A 186 19.16 18.72 1.22
N LYS A 187 19.40 17.58 1.88
CA LYS A 187 20.75 17.18 2.32
C LYS A 187 21.51 16.62 1.12
N THR A 188 22.60 17.28 0.72
CA THR A 188 23.48 16.82 -0.35
C THR A 188 24.38 15.69 0.17
N ASP A 189 24.96 14.89 -0.76
CA ASP A 189 25.89 13.79 -0.46
C ASP A 189 27.09 14.21 0.42
N ASP A 190 27.46 15.49 0.43
CA ASP A 190 28.52 16.05 1.29
C ASP A 190 28.17 15.96 2.82
N ASP A 191 26.90 15.91 3.18
CA ASP A 191 26.47 15.76 4.57
C ASP A 191 26.40 14.28 5.00
N ALA A 192 26.21 13.36 4.08
CA ALA A 192 26.20 11.92 4.34
C ALA A 192 27.61 11.41 4.72
N VAL A 193 28.67 11.97 4.14
CA VAL A 193 30.07 11.58 4.44
C VAL A 193 30.53 12.05 5.82
N LYS A 194 29.93 13.09 6.39
CA LYS A 194 30.28 13.60 7.73
C LYS A 194 29.62 12.83 8.89
N GLY A 195 28.60 12.03 8.62
CA GLY A 195 27.88 11.24 9.63
C GLY A 195 28.52 9.89 9.96
N GLU A 196 29.49 9.40 9.18
CA GLU A 196 30.16 8.11 9.41
C GLU A 196 31.42 8.20 10.31
N VAL A 197 31.76 9.35 10.85
CA VAL A 197 32.97 9.59 11.67
C VAL A 197 32.64 10.15 13.05
N ALA A 198 31.51 9.74 13.65
CA ALA A 198 31.21 10.08 15.05
C ALA A 198 30.84 8.83 15.86
#